data_14ad673d8e3a8492ad38d294e97a9d82
#
_entry.id   14ad673d8e3a8492ad38d294e97a9d82
#
_cell.length_a   1.000
_cell.length_b   1.000
_cell.length_c   1.000
_cell.angle_alpha   90.00
_cell.angle_beta   90.00
_cell.angle_gamma   90.00
#
_symmetry.space_group_name_H-M   'P 1'
#
loop_
_entity.id
_entity.type
_entity.pdbx_description
1 polymer ?
#
loop_
_entity_poly.entity_id
_entity_poly.type
_entity_poly.pdbx_seq_one_letter_code
_entity_poly.pdbx_strand_id
1 'polypeptide(L)'
;MIVSDLMMPVMDGNELSRRVKANLATSHIPFLMLTALRSEAQERISYEIGVDEYLCKPFDEVILRLRIRNILALRQKYKSMFSTSMNCETLNINASSKDNTFMTSAINLMKEHYADSDYNLERFIRDMGYSKTLVNQKLQSLTGQSIGQFMRNYRLNVAKDTLTKVECDISVAEIAYAVGFNDPKYFTKCFKELFGVLPSEYFGKK
;
A
#
# COMPACT_ATOMS: atom_id res chain seq x y z
N MET A 1 0.51 11.15 -10.99
CA MET A 1 1.68 10.78 -11.83
C MET A 1 2.35 12.03 -12.33
N ILE A 2 3.67 12.04 -12.40
CA ILE A 2 4.50 13.12 -12.97
C ILE A 2 5.08 12.61 -14.28
N VAL A 3 5.02 13.43 -15.32
CA VAL A 3 5.73 13.23 -16.59
C VAL A 3 6.62 14.44 -16.78
N SER A 4 7.92 14.23 -16.88
CA SER A 4 8.91 15.32 -16.89
C SER A 4 9.93 15.11 -17.99
N ASP A 5 10.38 16.18 -18.60
CA ASP A 5 11.58 16.15 -19.41
C ASP A 5 12.83 15.98 -18.51
N LEU A 6 13.87 15.35 -19.04
CA LEU A 6 15.16 15.29 -18.36
C LEU A 6 15.84 16.66 -18.39
N MET A 7 15.85 17.32 -19.55
CA MET A 7 16.53 18.61 -19.72
C MET A 7 15.52 19.77 -19.55
N MET A 8 15.55 20.39 -18.39
CA MET A 8 14.72 21.56 -18.07
C MET A 8 15.58 22.70 -17.52
N PRO A 9 15.18 23.98 -17.74
CA PRO A 9 15.82 25.13 -17.10
C PRO A 9 15.73 25.05 -15.57
N VAL A 10 16.73 25.57 -14.86
CA VAL A 10 16.77 25.72 -13.39
C VAL A 10 16.93 24.40 -12.62
N MET A 11 16.17 23.36 -12.97
CA MET A 11 16.20 22.05 -12.32
C MET A 11 15.96 20.96 -13.37
N ASP A 12 16.89 20.02 -13.50
CA ASP A 12 16.72 18.89 -14.41
C ASP A 12 15.73 17.84 -13.84
N GLY A 13 15.28 16.93 -14.72
CA GLY A 13 14.32 15.90 -14.35
C GLY A 13 14.84 14.91 -13.31
N ASN A 14 16.15 14.64 -13.27
CA ASN A 14 16.76 13.77 -12.28
C ASN A 14 16.70 14.40 -10.88
N GLU A 15 17.04 15.67 -10.77
CA GLU A 15 16.94 16.40 -9.49
C GLU A 15 15.49 16.54 -9.04
N LEU A 16 14.55 16.81 -9.95
CA LEU A 16 13.12 16.82 -9.65
C LEU A 16 12.66 15.46 -9.12
N SER A 17 13.03 14.38 -9.82
CA SER A 17 12.69 13.00 -9.39
C SER A 17 13.26 12.70 -8.01
N ARG A 18 14.54 13.04 -7.77
CA ARG A 18 15.20 12.85 -6.48
C ARG A 18 14.44 13.56 -5.36
N ARG A 19 14.04 14.81 -5.54
CA ARG A 19 13.26 15.57 -4.54
C ARG A 19 11.87 14.96 -4.30
N VAL A 20 11.18 14.56 -5.36
CA VAL A 20 9.86 13.90 -5.26
C VAL A 20 9.97 12.58 -4.49
N LYS A 21 10.95 11.74 -4.82
CA LYS A 21 11.14 10.43 -4.18
C LYS A 21 11.75 10.54 -2.78
N ALA A 22 12.50 11.58 -2.48
CA ALA A 22 13.06 11.84 -1.16
C ALA A 22 12.03 12.33 -0.15
N ASN A 23 10.91 12.90 -0.57
CA ASN A 23 9.87 13.39 0.32
C ASN A 23 8.80 12.31 0.55
N LEU A 24 8.56 11.93 1.81
CA LEU A 24 7.59 10.90 2.16
C LEU A 24 6.17 11.21 1.63
N ALA A 25 5.77 12.48 1.62
CA ALA A 25 4.44 12.88 1.12
C ALA A 25 4.26 12.64 -0.40
N THR A 26 5.34 12.59 -1.18
CA THR A 26 5.29 12.50 -2.64
C THR A 26 6.00 11.26 -3.22
N SER A 27 6.75 10.51 -2.41
CA SER A 27 7.53 9.34 -2.86
C SER A 27 6.68 8.29 -3.61
N HIS A 28 5.41 8.16 -3.25
CA HIS A 28 4.45 7.26 -3.91
C HIS A 28 4.03 7.71 -5.30
N ILE A 29 4.30 8.96 -5.72
CA ILE A 29 3.86 9.48 -7.02
C ILE A 29 4.69 8.83 -8.13
N PRO A 30 4.07 8.16 -9.12
CA PRO A 30 4.80 7.62 -10.27
C PRO A 30 5.48 8.72 -11.07
N PHE A 31 6.70 8.45 -11.53
CA PHE A 31 7.52 9.38 -12.27
C PHE A 31 7.95 8.76 -13.61
N LEU A 32 7.50 9.34 -14.72
CA LEU A 32 7.92 9.01 -16.08
C LEU A 32 8.86 10.08 -16.59
N MET A 33 10.09 9.69 -16.98
CA MET A 33 11.10 10.58 -17.54
C MET A 33 11.06 10.56 -19.06
N LEU A 34 11.01 11.73 -19.67
CA LEU A 34 11.17 11.91 -21.10
C LEU A 34 12.59 12.41 -21.41
N THR A 35 13.28 11.81 -22.39
CA THR A 35 14.66 12.20 -22.70
C THR A 35 14.98 12.12 -24.17
N ALA A 36 15.89 12.98 -24.64
CA ALA A 36 16.53 12.87 -25.94
C ALA A 36 17.81 12.00 -25.94
N LEU A 37 18.33 11.65 -24.75
CA LEU A 37 19.57 10.91 -24.60
C LEU A 37 19.33 9.40 -24.63
N ARG A 38 20.06 8.68 -25.48
CA ARG A 38 20.04 7.21 -25.61
C ARG A 38 21.27 6.59 -24.92
N SER A 39 21.76 7.16 -23.83
CA SER A 39 22.93 6.64 -23.11
C SER A 39 22.49 5.66 -22.02
N GLU A 40 22.95 4.41 -22.09
CA GLU A 40 22.71 3.39 -21.05
C GLU A 40 23.15 3.86 -19.65
N ALA A 41 24.23 4.64 -19.57
CA ALA A 41 24.73 5.20 -18.31
C ALA A 41 23.70 6.17 -17.69
N GLN A 42 23.04 6.99 -18.50
CA GLN A 42 22.05 7.95 -18.04
C GLN A 42 20.74 7.26 -17.61
N GLU A 43 20.36 6.22 -18.34
CA GLU A 43 19.20 5.39 -18.02
C GLU A 43 19.40 4.69 -16.67
N ARG A 44 20.57 4.12 -16.45
CA ARG A 44 20.94 3.49 -15.18
C ARG A 44 20.90 4.47 -14.00
N ILE A 45 21.46 5.68 -14.16
CA ILE A 45 21.39 6.72 -13.13
C ILE A 45 19.95 7.07 -12.79
N SER A 46 19.07 7.18 -13.79
CA SER A 46 17.67 7.54 -13.58
C SER A 46 16.90 6.44 -12.83
N TYR A 47 17.16 5.16 -13.09
CA TYR A 47 16.58 4.06 -12.32
C TYR A 47 17.10 4.03 -10.88
N GLU A 48 18.38 4.30 -10.65
CA GLU A 48 18.96 4.40 -9.29
C GLU A 48 18.34 5.54 -8.47
N ILE A 49 17.88 6.62 -9.12
CA ILE A 49 17.17 7.75 -8.49
C ILE A 49 15.70 7.40 -8.17
N GLY A 50 15.16 6.29 -8.73
CA GLY A 50 13.81 5.83 -8.48
C GLY A 50 12.78 6.35 -9.50
N VAL A 51 13.19 6.66 -10.72
CA VAL A 51 12.27 6.87 -11.85
C VAL A 51 11.55 5.57 -12.14
N ASP A 52 10.22 5.60 -12.24
CA ASP A 52 9.41 4.39 -12.44
C ASP A 52 9.46 3.92 -13.90
N GLU A 53 9.63 4.84 -14.85
CA GLU A 53 9.66 4.54 -16.27
C GLU A 53 10.41 5.62 -17.06
N TYR A 54 10.94 5.24 -18.22
CA TYR A 54 11.78 6.07 -19.07
C TYR A 54 11.30 6.01 -20.52
N LEU A 55 11.22 7.13 -21.22
CA LEU A 55 10.80 7.17 -22.61
C LEU A 55 11.69 8.12 -23.45
N CYS A 56 12.37 7.54 -24.45
CA CYS A 56 13.26 8.29 -25.34
C CYS A 56 12.50 9.06 -26.42
N LYS A 57 12.89 10.30 -26.66
CA LYS A 57 12.44 11.13 -27.78
C LYS A 57 13.23 10.79 -29.05
N PRO A 58 12.61 10.82 -30.25
CA PRO A 58 11.19 10.97 -30.51
C PRO A 58 10.40 9.72 -30.11
N PHE A 59 9.20 9.88 -29.58
CA PHE A 59 8.31 8.78 -29.19
C PHE A 59 6.94 8.91 -29.86
N ASP A 60 6.29 7.77 -30.06
CA ASP A 60 4.91 7.69 -30.52
C ASP A 60 3.95 8.02 -29.36
N GLU A 61 2.95 8.84 -29.62
CA GLU A 61 1.92 9.20 -28.63
C GLU A 61 1.19 7.97 -28.07
N VAL A 62 0.95 6.95 -28.94
CA VAL A 62 0.31 5.69 -28.51
C VAL A 62 1.17 4.97 -27.47
N ILE A 63 2.49 4.92 -27.68
CA ILE A 63 3.42 4.30 -26.75
C ILE A 63 3.43 5.06 -25.42
N LEU A 64 3.47 6.38 -25.43
CA LEU A 64 3.39 7.19 -24.21
C LEU A 64 2.09 6.89 -23.43
N ARG A 65 0.95 6.89 -24.09
CA ARG A 65 -0.35 6.59 -23.48
C ARG A 65 -0.40 5.16 -22.91
N LEU A 66 0.17 4.19 -23.60
CA LEU A 66 0.24 2.79 -23.13
C LEU A 66 1.10 2.66 -21.86
N ARG A 67 2.25 3.30 -21.81
CA ARG A 67 3.13 3.29 -20.62
C ARG A 67 2.45 3.92 -19.41
N ILE A 68 1.84 5.10 -19.60
CA ILE A 68 1.06 5.77 -18.55
C ILE A 68 -0.04 4.83 -18.02
N ARG A 69 -0.82 4.23 -18.93
CA ARG A 69 -1.89 3.30 -18.54
C ARG A 69 -1.37 2.10 -17.78
N ASN A 70 -0.28 1.50 -18.22
CA ASN A 70 0.32 0.33 -17.56
C ASN A 70 0.81 0.65 -16.15
N ILE A 71 1.50 1.79 -15.94
CA ILE A 71 1.94 2.24 -14.62
C ILE A 71 0.74 2.42 -13.68
N LEU A 72 -0.32 3.09 -14.15
CA LEU A 72 -1.50 3.36 -13.33
C LEU A 72 -2.29 2.07 -13.05
N ALA A 73 -2.42 1.16 -14.03
CA ALA A 73 -3.08 -0.13 -13.87
C ALA A 73 -2.34 -1.03 -12.87
N LEU A 74 -1.00 -1.07 -12.93
CA LEU A 74 -0.19 -1.82 -11.99
C LEU A 74 -0.41 -1.33 -10.54
N ARG A 75 -0.43 -0.01 -10.34
CA ARG A 75 -0.71 0.57 -9.01
C ARG A 75 -2.12 0.26 -8.52
N GLN A 76 -3.11 0.28 -9.40
CA GLN A 76 -4.47 -0.10 -9.03
C GLN A 76 -4.55 -1.58 -8.62
N LYS A 77 -3.83 -2.44 -9.34
CA LYS A 77 -3.72 -3.86 -8.98
C LYS A 77 -3.10 -4.05 -7.59
N TYR A 78 -2.03 -3.34 -7.28
CA TYR A 78 -1.43 -3.39 -5.93
C TYR A 78 -2.42 -2.94 -4.84
N LYS A 79 -3.16 -1.84 -5.05
CA LYS A 79 -4.18 -1.39 -4.10
C LYS A 79 -5.26 -2.46 -3.85
N SER A 80 -5.72 -3.13 -4.90
CA SER A 80 -6.73 -4.20 -4.75
C SER A 80 -6.18 -5.42 -4.01
N MET A 81 -4.91 -5.77 -4.21
CA MET A 81 -4.27 -6.87 -3.48
C MET A 81 -4.18 -6.59 -1.98
N PHE A 82 -3.88 -5.34 -1.57
CA PHE A 82 -3.89 -4.96 -0.14
C PHE A 82 -5.28 -5.02 0.50
N SER A 83 -6.34 -4.90 -0.29
CA SER A 83 -7.70 -5.01 0.24
C SER A 83 -8.08 -6.46 0.58
N THR A 84 -7.48 -7.44 -0.10
CA THR A 84 -7.87 -8.86 -0.04
C THR A 84 -6.88 -9.75 0.71
N SER A 85 -5.59 -9.41 0.76
CA SER A 85 -4.60 -10.18 1.51
C SER A 85 -3.46 -9.27 1.99
N MET A 86 -3.24 -9.24 3.30
CA MET A 86 -2.17 -8.46 3.93
C MET A 86 -0.90 -9.29 4.18
N ASN A 87 -0.54 -10.19 3.27
CA ASN A 87 0.72 -10.92 3.39
C ASN A 87 1.89 -9.99 3.08
N CYS A 88 2.67 -9.66 4.11
CA CYS A 88 3.88 -8.82 4.04
C CYS A 88 4.96 -9.37 3.10
N GLU A 89 4.96 -10.66 2.82
CA GLU A 89 5.97 -11.31 1.97
C GLU A 89 5.86 -10.93 0.49
N THR A 90 4.70 -10.42 0.06
CA THR A 90 4.49 -9.95 -1.31
C THR A 90 4.85 -8.49 -1.54
N LEU A 91 5.39 -7.80 -0.53
CA LEU A 91 5.77 -6.38 -0.60
C LEU A 91 7.13 -6.11 -1.26
N ASN A 92 7.63 -6.99 -2.13
CA ASN A 92 8.62 -6.59 -3.15
C ASN A 92 7.94 -5.75 -4.24
N ILE A 93 7.20 -4.71 -3.79
CA ILE A 93 6.70 -3.69 -4.69
C ILE A 93 7.92 -2.88 -5.11
N ASN A 94 8.01 -2.49 -6.37
CA ASN A 94 8.87 -1.40 -6.86
C ASN A 94 8.42 -0.05 -6.27
N ALA A 95 8.16 -0.03 -4.97
CA ALA A 95 7.87 1.16 -4.19
C ALA A 95 9.21 1.79 -3.79
N SER A 96 9.23 3.10 -3.62
CA SER A 96 10.43 3.77 -3.10
C SER A 96 10.83 3.14 -1.77
N SER A 97 12.12 3.13 -1.45
CA SER A 97 12.62 2.63 -0.16
C SER A 97 11.85 3.23 1.04
N LYS A 98 11.42 4.49 0.94
CA LYS A 98 10.60 5.17 1.96
C LYS A 98 9.18 4.65 2.07
N ASP A 99 8.55 4.29 0.96
CA ASP A 99 7.22 3.70 0.96
C ASP A 99 7.25 2.31 1.60
N ASN A 100 8.29 1.52 1.31
CA ASN A 100 8.50 0.22 1.92
C ASN A 100 8.72 0.36 3.43
N THR A 101 9.60 1.27 3.88
CA THR A 101 9.83 1.53 5.30
C THR A 101 8.53 1.95 6.02
N PHE A 102 7.76 2.87 5.42
CA PHE A 102 6.49 3.32 5.98
C PHE A 102 5.49 2.16 6.11
N MET A 103 5.32 1.33 5.07
CA MET A 103 4.40 0.19 5.10
C MET A 103 4.85 -0.88 6.09
N THR A 104 6.15 -1.17 6.14
CA THR A 104 6.71 -2.12 7.11
C THR A 104 6.44 -1.66 8.54
N SER A 105 6.64 -0.38 8.85
CA SER A 105 6.33 0.18 10.16
C SER A 105 4.85 0.06 10.50
N ALA A 106 3.95 0.42 9.55
CA ALA A 106 2.50 0.33 9.75
C ALA A 106 2.04 -1.11 10.02
N ILE A 107 2.59 -2.08 9.29
CA ILE A 107 2.27 -3.49 9.44
C ILE A 107 2.83 -4.06 10.75
N ASN A 108 4.06 -3.70 11.12
CA ASN A 108 4.66 -4.16 12.39
C ASN A 108 3.87 -3.66 13.59
N LEU A 109 3.44 -2.39 13.60
CA LEU A 109 2.57 -1.87 14.66
C LEU A 109 1.25 -2.64 14.75
N MET A 110 0.63 -2.93 13.61
CA MET A 110 -0.58 -3.74 13.61
C MET A 110 -0.32 -5.18 14.06
N LYS A 111 0.81 -5.78 13.67
CA LYS A 111 1.20 -7.13 14.11
C LYS A 111 1.39 -7.22 15.63
N GLU A 112 1.92 -6.17 16.23
CA GLU A 112 2.15 -6.08 17.68
C GLU A 112 0.85 -5.84 18.46
N HIS A 113 -0.07 -5.03 17.90
CA HIS A 113 -1.22 -4.50 18.63
C HIS A 113 -2.60 -4.92 18.10
N TYR A 114 -2.71 -5.80 17.11
CA TYR A 114 -4.02 -6.14 16.53
C TYR A 114 -5.01 -6.70 17.53
N ALA A 115 -4.54 -7.45 18.54
CA ALA A 115 -5.38 -8.07 19.57
C ALA A 115 -5.84 -7.08 20.66
N ASP A 116 -5.15 -5.94 20.80
CA ASP A 116 -5.53 -4.90 21.76
C ASP A 116 -6.71 -4.08 21.20
N SER A 117 -7.89 -4.27 21.83
CA SER A 117 -9.11 -3.54 21.46
C SER A 117 -9.02 -2.03 21.72
N ASP A 118 -8.16 -1.60 22.65
CA ASP A 118 -7.93 -0.20 22.98
C ASP A 118 -6.89 0.46 22.07
N TYR A 119 -6.20 -0.32 21.24
CA TYR A 119 -5.31 0.21 20.22
C TYR A 119 -6.12 0.85 19.09
N ASN A 120 -6.36 2.14 19.25
CA ASN A 120 -7.19 2.96 18.38
C ASN A 120 -6.38 3.78 17.38
N LEU A 121 -7.08 4.53 16.53
CA LEU A 121 -6.50 5.37 15.49
C LEU A 121 -5.51 6.40 16.04
N GLU A 122 -5.76 6.98 17.23
CA GLU A 122 -4.89 8.00 17.82
C GLU A 122 -3.56 7.41 18.28
N ARG A 123 -3.61 6.22 18.92
CA ARG A 123 -2.41 5.48 19.30
C ARG A 123 -1.60 5.08 18.06
N PHE A 124 -2.25 4.52 17.05
CA PHE A 124 -1.58 4.16 15.80
C PHE A 124 -0.86 5.35 15.15
N ILE A 125 -1.51 6.52 15.04
CA ILE A 125 -0.90 7.73 14.46
C ILE A 125 0.31 8.18 15.30
N ARG A 126 0.19 8.19 16.62
CA ARG A 126 1.27 8.56 17.53
C ARG A 126 2.49 7.66 17.35
N ASP A 127 2.26 6.33 17.28
CA ASP A 127 3.33 5.33 17.21
C ASP A 127 3.98 5.30 15.82
N MET A 128 3.24 5.68 14.76
CA MET A 128 3.79 5.94 13.43
C MET A 128 4.75 7.14 13.39
N GLY A 129 4.67 8.07 14.34
CA GLY A 129 5.55 9.24 14.42
C GLY A 129 5.31 10.31 13.35
N TYR A 130 4.15 10.30 12.66
CA TYR A 130 3.80 11.25 11.61
C TYR A 130 2.45 11.92 11.89
N SER A 131 2.17 13.04 11.19
CA SER A 131 0.87 13.68 11.29
C SER A 131 -0.25 12.78 10.75
N LYS A 132 -1.46 12.89 11.32
CA LYS A 132 -2.66 12.17 10.86
C LYS A 132 -2.90 12.31 9.36
N THR A 133 -2.73 13.52 8.83
CA THR A 133 -2.92 13.82 7.41
C THR A 133 -1.93 13.03 6.56
N LEU A 134 -0.65 13.02 6.93
CA LEU A 134 0.40 12.31 6.18
C LEU A 134 0.17 10.78 6.22
N VAL A 135 -0.13 10.22 7.40
CA VAL A 135 -0.41 8.79 7.55
C VAL A 135 -1.61 8.38 6.68
N ASN A 136 -2.70 9.16 6.76
CA ASN A 136 -3.90 8.85 5.97
C ASN A 136 -3.66 8.96 4.46
N GLN A 137 -2.99 10.02 4.00
CA GLN A 137 -2.65 10.20 2.59
C GLN A 137 -1.76 9.06 2.08
N LYS A 138 -0.76 8.65 2.87
CA LYS A 138 0.15 7.56 2.51
C LYS A 138 -0.60 6.22 2.41
N LEU A 139 -1.35 5.84 3.42
CA LEU A 139 -2.14 4.61 3.39
C LEU A 139 -3.13 4.62 2.22
N GLN A 140 -3.84 5.73 2.01
CA GLN A 140 -4.78 5.88 0.89
C GLN A 140 -4.07 5.74 -0.47
N SER A 141 -2.87 6.30 -0.61
CA SER A 141 -2.12 6.23 -1.87
C SER A 141 -1.55 4.84 -2.15
N LEU A 142 -1.08 4.13 -1.13
CA LEU A 142 -0.41 2.83 -1.25
C LEU A 142 -1.39 1.66 -1.22
N THR A 143 -2.42 1.73 -0.37
CA THR A 143 -3.36 0.63 -0.13
C THR A 143 -4.80 0.91 -0.58
N GLY A 144 -5.14 2.17 -0.87
CA GLY A 144 -6.52 2.58 -1.14
C GLY A 144 -7.40 2.68 0.11
N GLN A 145 -6.82 2.56 1.31
CA GLN A 145 -7.56 2.48 2.58
C GLN A 145 -7.29 3.71 3.46
N SER A 146 -8.30 4.18 4.17
CA SER A 146 -8.11 5.09 5.30
C SER A 146 -7.42 4.37 6.47
N ILE A 147 -6.89 5.12 7.45
CA ILE A 147 -6.22 4.52 8.62
C ILE A 147 -7.15 3.52 9.33
N GLY A 148 -8.40 3.92 9.59
CA GLY A 148 -9.36 3.04 10.26
C GLY A 148 -9.72 1.78 9.45
N GLN A 149 -9.81 1.90 8.12
CA GLN A 149 -10.02 0.74 7.24
C GLN A 149 -8.80 -0.18 7.25
N PHE A 150 -7.58 0.37 7.20
CA PHE A 150 -6.35 -0.40 7.25
C PHE A 150 -6.25 -1.22 8.55
N MET A 151 -6.44 -0.59 9.71
CA MET A 151 -6.42 -1.27 11.01
C MET A 151 -7.49 -2.37 11.11
N ARG A 152 -8.73 -2.04 10.73
CA ARG A 152 -9.84 -2.98 10.73
C ARG A 152 -9.59 -4.18 9.80
N ASN A 153 -9.16 -3.91 8.57
CA ASN A 153 -8.93 -4.95 7.58
C ASN A 153 -7.74 -5.84 7.96
N TYR A 154 -6.73 -5.30 8.65
CA TYR A 154 -5.64 -6.10 9.21
C TYR A 154 -6.19 -7.13 10.22
N ARG A 155 -6.99 -6.68 11.20
CA ARG A 155 -7.64 -7.56 12.18
C ARG A 155 -8.51 -8.63 11.53
N LEU A 156 -9.27 -8.27 10.51
CA LEU A 156 -10.12 -9.21 9.76
C LEU A 156 -9.29 -10.26 8.99
N ASN A 157 -8.15 -9.88 8.41
CA ASN A 157 -7.26 -10.84 7.75
C ASN A 157 -6.61 -11.80 8.76
N VAL A 158 -6.19 -11.32 9.93
CA VAL A 158 -5.70 -12.19 11.01
C VAL A 158 -6.79 -13.17 11.45
N ALA A 159 -8.04 -12.72 11.62
CA ALA A 159 -9.17 -13.59 11.93
C ALA A 159 -9.34 -14.67 10.86
N LYS A 160 -9.34 -14.30 9.58
CA LYS A 160 -9.44 -15.23 8.46
C LYS A 160 -8.34 -16.29 8.48
N ASP A 161 -7.09 -15.87 8.71
CA ASP A 161 -5.93 -16.78 8.75
C ASP A 161 -5.99 -17.72 9.97
N THR A 162 -6.51 -17.24 11.09
CA THR A 162 -6.76 -18.05 12.28
C THR A 162 -7.83 -19.11 12.01
N LEU A 163 -8.95 -18.70 11.37
CA LEU A 163 -10.06 -19.57 10.98
C LEU A 163 -9.64 -20.73 10.05
N THR A 164 -8.63 -20.50 9.20
CA THR A 164 -8.13 -21.53 8.28
C THR A 164 -7.20 -22.55 8.94
N LYS A 165 -6.62 -22.22 10.10
CA LYS A 165 -5.58 -23.02 10.76
C LYS A 165 -6.08 -23.82 11.97
N VAL A 166 -7.20 -23.44 12.57
CA VAL A 166 -7.68 -24.01 13.81
C VAL A 166 -8.79 -25.02 13.56
N GLU A 167 -8.60 -26.27 14.02
CA GLU A 167 -9.59 -27.36 13.96
C GLU A 167 -10.51 -27.41 15.18
N CYS A 168 -10.52 -26.37 16.02
CA CYS A 168 -11.28 -26.34 17.28
C CYS A 168 -12.61 -25.59 17.13
N ASP A 169 -13.61 -25.98 17.94
CA ASP A 169 -14.92 -25.32 18.11
C ASP A 169 -14.79 -23.93 18.80
N ILE A 170 -14.14 -22.97 18.12
CA ILE A 170 -14.04 -21.60 18.59
C ILE A 170 -15.24 -20.82 18.04
N SER A 171 -15.95 -20.13 18.91
CA SER A 171 -17.09 -19.30 18.49
C SER A 171 -16.64 -18.06 17.71
N VAL A 172 -17.51 -17.57 16.82
CA VAL A 172 -17.26 -16.31 16.08
C VAL A 172 -17.00 -15.13 17.01
N ALA A 173 -17.65 -15.13 18.20
CA ALA A 173 -17.46 -14.08 19.19
C ALA A 173 -16.05 -14.12 19.82
N GLU A 174 -15.55 -15.29 20.17
CA GLU A 174 -14.20 -15.47 20.71
C GLU A 174 -13.13 -14.99 19.72
N ILE A 175 -13.31 -15.31 18.43
CA ILE A 175 -12.39 -14.83 17.39
C ILE A 175 -12.46 -13.31 17.27
N ALA A 176 -13.66 -12.71 17.27
CA ALA A 176 -13.81 -11.26 17.22
C ALA A 176 -13.03 -10.59 18.35
N TYR A 177 -13.16 -11.08 19.58
CA TYR A 177 -12.41 -10.56 20.74
C TYR A 177 -10.91 -10.81 20.62
N ALA A 178 -10.49 -11.98 20.18
CA ALA A 178 -9.08 -12.34 20.03
C ALA A 178 -8.34 -11.46 19.00
N VAL A 179 -9.04 -10.93 18.01
CA VAL A 179 -8.47 -10.00 17.03
C VAL A 179 -8.76 -8.53 17.33
N GLY A 180 -9.19 -8.20 18.57
CA GLY A 180 -9.31 -6.83 19.05
C GLY A 180 -10.61 -6.11 18.62
N PHE A 181 -11.69 -6.83 18.30
CA PHE A 181 -13.02 -6.24 18.16
C PHE A 181 -13.76 -6.28 19.49
N ASN A 182 -14.39 -5.17 19.87
CA ASN A 182 -15.23 -5.08 21.07
C ASN A 182 -16.70 -5.54 20.84
N ASP A 183 -17.13 -5.63 19.58
CA ASP A 183 -18.48 -6.01 19.20
C ASP A 183 -18.46 -7.10 18.10
N PRO A 184 -18.85 -8.36 18.44
CA PRO A 184 -18.93 -9.46 17.49
C PRO A 184 -19.92 -9.23 16.34
N LYS A 185 -20.99 -8.44 16.55
CA LYS A 185 -21.93 -8.12 15.49
C LYS A 185 -21.30 -7.19 14.46
N TYR A 186 -20.57 -6.19 14.94
CA TYR A 186 -19.81 -5.30 14.07
C TYR A 186 -18.70 -6.04 13.32
N PHE A 187 -17.98 -6.95 14.00
CA PHE A 187 -17.00 -7.85 13.37
C PHE A 187 -17.63 -8.65 12.23
N THR A 188 -18.76 -9.33 12.47
CA THR A 188 -19.47 -10.15 11.47
C THR A 188 -19.87 -9.33 10.25
N LYS A 189 -20.39 -8.12 10.48
CA LYS A 189 -20.72 -7.18 9.39
C LYS A 189 -19.50 -6.83 8.55
N CYS A 190 -18.42 -6.40 9.20
CA CYS A 190 -17.18 -6.00 8.51
C CYS A 190 -16.51 -7.18 7.78
N PHE A 191 -16.57 -8.37 8.36
CA PHE A 191 -16.03 -9.59 7.75
C PHE A 191 -16.79 -9.92 6.45
N LYS A 192 -18.13 -9.89 6.50
CA LYS A 192 -18.97 -10.09 5.31
C LYS A 192 -18.75 -9.03 4.23
N GLU A 193 -18.59 -7.76 4.63
CA GLU A 193 -18.29 -6.66 3.70
C GLU A 193 -16.94 -6.87 2.99
N LEU A 194 -15.93 -7.39 3.70
CA LEU A 194 -14.58 -7.56 3.15
C LEU A 194 -14.44 -8.85 2.32
N PHE A 195 -15.00 -9.97 2.79
CA PHE A 195 -14.78 -11.29 2.20
C PHE A 195 -15.98 -11.85 1.44
N GLY A 196 -17.12 -11.17 1.47
CA GLY A 196 -18.36 -11.58 0.77
C GLY A 196 -19.14 -12.72 1.42
N VAL A 197 -18.62 -13.32 2.51
CA VAL A 197 -19.23 -14.45 3.23
C VAL A 197 -19.26 -14.18 4.73
N LEU A 198 -20.15 -14.84 5.46
CA LEU A 198 -20.19 -14.75 6.92
C LEU A 198 -19.00 -15.51 7.55
N PRO A 199 -18.49 -15.08 8.72
CA PRO A 199 -17.47 -15.85 9.44
C PRO A 199 -17.87 -17.31 9.67
N SER A 200 -19.13 -17.58 10.06
CA SER A 200 -19.66 -18.92 10.26
C SER A 200 -19.65 -19.80 8.99
N GLU A 201 -19.86 -19.21 7.82
CA GLU A 201 -19.81 -19.92 6.54
C GLU A 201 -18.36 -20.20 6.10
N TYR A 202 -17.42 -19.44 6.62
CA TYR A 202 -15.99 -19.64 6.35
C TYR A 202 -15.43 -20.87 7.10
N PHE A 203 -15.95 -21.15 8.30
CA PHE A 203 -15.63 -22.39 9.07
C PHE A 203 -16.21 -23.66 8.44
N GLY A 204 -17.37 -23.57 7.81
CA GLY A 204 -18.11 -24.74 7.28
C GLY A 204 -17.68 -25.23 5.91
N LYS A 205 -16.65 -24.65 5.30
CA LYS A 205 -16.17 -25.02 3.95
C LYS A 205 -14.97 -25.98 3.96
N LYS A 206 -14.90 -26.88 4.96
CA LYS A 206 -14.02 -28.05 4.87
C LYS A 206 -14.82 -29.33 4.60
#